data_83357c54ab460af58c95e85848b8863c
#
_entry.id   83357c54ab460af58c95e85848b8863c
#
_cell.length_a   1.000
_cell.length_b   1.000
_cell.length_c   1.000
_cell.angle_alpha   90.00
_cell.angle_beta   90.00
_cell.angle_gamma   90.00
#
_symmetry.space_group_name_H-M   'P 1'
#
loop_
_entity.id
_entity.type
_entity.pdbx_description
1 polymer ?
#
loop_
_entity_poly.entity_id
_entity_poly.type
_entity_poly.pdbx_seq_one_letter_code
_entity_poly.pdbx_strand_id
1 'polypeptide(L)'
;MISLFKSINKGLEEYKSTPGAVLLDMREEDEYRSGHIPGARNVPLSAIATADLPADLSTPMFLYCLSGNRSGRAETYLKGEDYVNVKNIGGINSYKGEIEK
;
A
#
# COMPACT_ATOMS: atom_id res chain seq x y z
N MET A 1 -24.81 8.75 -3.83
CA MET A 1 -24.07 8.14 -2.74
C MET A 1 -22.62 8.60 -2.74
N ILE A 2 -22.13 8.96 -1.60
CA ILE A 2 -20.75 9.44 -1.51
C ILE A 2 -19.85 8.25 -1.25
N SER A 3 -18.81 8.12 -2.06
CA SER A 3 -17.79 7.12 -1.80
C SER A 3 -17.00 7.52 -0.56
N LEU A 4 -16.90 6.61 0.40
CA LEU A 4 -16.10 6.83 1.59
C LEU A 4 -14.63 6.55 1.33
N PHE A 5 -14.30 6.00 0.16
CA PHE A 5 -12.94 5.65 -0.19
C PHE A 5 -12.42 6.66 -1.20
N LYS A 6 -11.30 7.23 -0.89
CA LYS A 6 -10.56 8.02 -1.87
C LYS A 6 -10.04 7.05 -2.93
N SER A 7 -9.99 7.47 -4.17
CA SER A 7 -9.38 6.64 -5.20
C SER A 7 -7.89 6.49 -4.88
N ILE A 8 -7.31 5.40 -5.34
CA ILE A 8 -5.88 5.17 -5.16
C ILE A 8 -5.05 6.32 -5.76
N ASN A 9 -5.57 6.95 -6.82
CA ASN A 9 -4.85 8.05 -7.46
C ASN A 9 -4.64 9.22 -6.49
N LYS A 10 -5.64 9.50 -5.66
CA LYS A 10 -5.54 10.54 -4.64
C LYS A 10 -4.52 10.16 -3.57
N GLY A 11 -4.56 8.91 -3.13
CA GLY A 11 -3.59 8.41 -2.15
C GLY A 11 -2.16 8.46 -2.68
N LEU A 12 -1.97 8.21 -3.98
CA LEU A 12 -0.65 8.28 -4.58
C LEU A 12 -0.12 9.71 -4.67
N GLU A 13 -1.00 10.68 -4.89
CA GLU A 13 -0.58 12.09 -4.83
C GLU A 13 -0.04 12.41 -3.44
N GLU A 14 -0.76 11.96 -2.42
CA GLU A 14 -0.35 12.16 -1.04
C GLU A 14 0.98 11.48 -0.75
N TYR A 15 1.14 10.24 -1.21
CA TYR A 15 2.39 9.50 -1.07
C TYR A 15 3.57 10.26 -1.69
N LYS A 16 3.39 10.77 -2.90
CA LYS A 16 4.46 11.48 -3.60
C LYS A 16 4.86 12.78 -2.91
N SER A 17 3.95 13.39 -2.17
CA SER A 17 4.22 14.65 -1.47
C SER A 17 4.62 14.44 0.00
N THR A 18 4.77 13.19 0.45
CA THR A 18 5.11 12.88 1.84
C THR A 18 6.57 12.44 1.91
N PRO A 19 7.46 13.26 2.49
CA PRO A 19 8.89 12.88 2.59
C PRO A 19 9.08 11.62 3.40
N GLY A 20 9.95 10.74 2.92
CA GLY A 20 10.27 9.49 3.61
C GLY A 20 9.21 8.41 3.52
N ALA A 21 8.14 8.63 2.77
CA ALA A 21 7.06 7.67 2.65
C ALA A 21 7.49 6.44 1.84
N VAL A 22 6.90 5.29 2.18
CA VAL A 22 7.07 4.06 1.40
C VAL A 22 5.71 3.64 0.86
N LEU A 23 5.74 3.00 -0.31
CA LEU A 23 4.56 2.49 -0.98
C LEU A 23 4.66 0.97 -1.03
N LEU A 24 3.67 0.28 -0.46
CA LEU A 24 3.69 -1.17 -0.36
C LEU A 24 2.54 -1.79 -1.15
N ASP A 25 2.88 -2.72 -2.02
CA ASP A 25 1.92 -3.54 -2.76
C ASP A 25 1.69 -4.81 -1.95
N MET A 26 0.49 -4.98 -1.41
CA MET A 26 0.15 -6.08 -0.51
C MET A 26 -0.37 -7.31 -1.25
N ARG A 27 -0.29 -7.31 -2.61
CA ARG A 27 -0.73 -8.45 -3.41
C ARG A 27 0.34 -9.54 -3.37
N GLU A 28 0.00 -10.71 -3.92
CA GLU A 28 0.97 -11.80 -4.01
C GLU A 28 2.04 -11.48 -5.04
N GLU A 29 3.16 -12.19 -4.96
CA GLU A 29 4.34 -11.89 -5.77
C GLU A 29 4.06 -11.99 -7.27
N ASP A 30 3.27 -12.95 -7.71
CA ASP A 30 2.95 -13.10 -9.13
C ASP A 30 2.09 -11.95 -9.63
N GLU A 31 1.18 -11.45 -8.81
CA GLU A 31 0.40 -10.26 -9.15
C GLU A 31 1.32 -9.04 -9.32
N TYR A 32 2.23 -8.87 -8.38
CA TYR A 32 3.19 -7.76 -8.40
C TYR A 32 4.05 -7.82 -9.67
N ARG A 33 4.55 -8.99 -10.00
CA ARG A 33 5.40 -9.15 -11.18
C ARG A 33 4.65 -8.90 -12.49
N SER A 34 3.36 -9.17 -12.52
CA SER A 34 2.57 -8.96 -13.73
C SER A 34 2.32 -7.47 -14.01
N GLY A 35 2.59 -6.62 -13.04
CA GLY A 35 2.48 -5.17 -13.18
C GLY A 35 2.15 -4.53 -11.85
N HIS A 36 2.89 -3.48 -11.50
CA HIS A 36 2.70 -2.78 -10.23
C HIS A 36 2.95 -1.29 -10.42
N ILE A 37 2.56 -0.50 -9.45
CA ILE A 37 2.75 0.94 -9.48
C ILE A 37 4.23 1.26 -9.28
N PRO A 38 4.82 2.13 -10.11
CA PRO A 38 6.24 2.48 -9.98
C PRO A 38 6.58 2.95 -8.58
N GLY A 39 7.69 2.43 -8.05
CA GLY A 39 8.16 2.76 -6.71
C GLY A 39 7.59 1.87 -5.62
N ALA A 40 6.62 1.02 -5.95
CA ALA A 40 6.03 0.13 -4.94
C ALA A 40 6.94 -1.05 -4.64
N ARG A 41 7.01 -1.40 -3.37
CA ARG A 41 7.70 -2.58 -2.88
C ARG A 41 6.64 -3.64 -2.56
N ASN A 42 6.91 -4.88 -2.92
CA ASN A 42 5.95 -5.96 -2.68
C ASN A 42 6.11 -6.55 -1.28
N VAL A 43 5.04 -6.48 -0.52
CA VAL A 43 4.95 -7.15 0.78
C VAL A 43 3.61 -7.87 0.80
N PRO A 44 3.56 -9.13 0.34
CA PRO A 44 2.29 -9.85 0.32
C PRO A 44 1.67 -9.92 1.71
N LEU A 45 0.36 -9.73 1.79
CA LEU A 45 -0.32 -9.83 3.09
C LEU A 45 -0.02 -11.16 3.75
N SER A 46 0.06 -12.24 2.97
CA SER A 46 0.33 -13.59 3.50
C SER A 46 1.69 -13.71 4.18
N ALA A 47 2.62 -12.79 3.92
CA ALA A 47 3.97 -12.82 4.47
C ALA A 47 4.28 -11.62 5.36
N ILE A 48 3.27 -10.84 5.75
CA ILE A 48 3.49 -9.59 6.45
C ILE A 48 4.18 -9.79 7.80
N ALA A 49 3.91 -10.91 8.46
CA ALA A 49 4.46 -11.17 9.80
C ALA A 49 5.98 -11.36 9.80
N THR A 50 6.55 -11.76 8.66
CA THR A 50 7.98 -12.01 8.53
C THR A 50 8.66 -11.07 7.55
N ALA A 51 7.93 -10.06 7.06
CA ALA A 51 8.48 -9.14 6.08
C ALA A 51 9.49 -8.18 6.70
N ASP A 52 10.43 -7.74 5.88
CA ASP A 52 11.39 -6.71 6.28
C ASP A 52 10.73 -5.35 6.13
N LEU A 53 10.27 -4.79 7.23
CA LEU A 53 9.54 -3.53 7.27
C LEU A 53 10.41 -2.41 7.85
N PRO A 54 10.03 -1.14 7.63
CA PRO A 54 10.82 -0.04 8.20
C PRO A 54 10.96 -0.17 9.71
N ALA A 55 12.17 0.07 10.21
CA ALA A 55 12.43 -0.01 11.64
C ALA A 55 11.80 1.14 12.39
N ASP A 56 11.66 2.30 11.74
CA ASP A 56 11.06 3.49 12.35
C ASP A 56 9.53 3.37 12.29
N LEU A 57 8.90 3.26 13.46
CA LEU A 57 7.46 3.07 13.56
C LEU A 57 6.65 4.30 13.12
N SER A 58 7.30 5.43 12.91
CA SER A 58 6.64 6.63 12.40
C SER A 58 6.77 6.80 10.88
N THR A 59 7.44 5.88 10.20
CA THR A 59 7.57 5.93 8.74
C THR A 59 6.19 5.98 8.09
N PRO A 60 5.92 6.98 7.23
CA PRO A 60 4.65 7.01 6.50
C PRO A 60 4.57 5.84 5.52
N MET A 61 3.55 5.02 5.66
CA MET A 61 3.38 3.82 4.84
C MET A 61 2.06 3.88 4.11
N PHE A 62 2.12 3.83 2.78
CA PHE A 62 0.92 3.83 1.94
C PHE A 62 0.78 2.43 1.35
N LEU A 63 -0.37 1.80 1.57
CA LEU A 63 -0.60 0.41 1.19
C LEU A 63 -1.69 0.32 0.13
N TYR A 64 -1.50 -0.60 -0.83
CA TYR A 64 -2.55 -0.91 -1.78
C TYR A 64 -2.55 -2.40 -2.10
N CYS A 65 -3.65 -2.87 -2.68
CA CYS A 65 -3.73 -4.22 -3.23
C CYS A 65 -4.55 -4.17 -4.51
N LEU A 66 -5.30 -5.22 -4.85
CA LEU A 66 -6.12 -5.18 -6.05
C LEU A 66 -7.34 -4.29 -5.88
N SER A 67 -8.10 -4.48 -4.78
CA SER A 67 -9.35 -3.77 -4.53
C SER A 67 -9.35 -2.93 -3.26
N GLY A 68 -8.33 -3.07 -2.41
CA GLY A 68 -8.26 -2.39 -1.11
C GLY A 68 -8.56 -3.29 0.09
N ASN A 69 -9.03 -4.52 -0.13
CA ASN A 69 -9.38 -5.42 0.97
C ASN A 69 -8.15 -5.96 1.71
N ARG A 70 -7.20 -6.52 0.99
CA ARG A 70 -5.97 -7.04 1.61
C ARG A 70 -5.16 -5.93 2.25
N SER A 71 -5.07 -4.77 1.58
CA SER A 71 -4.33 -3.65 2.14
C SER A 71 -5.02 -3.06 3.37
N GLY A 72 -6.36 -3.15 3.45
CA GLY A 72 -7.08 -2.77 4.67
C GLY A 72 -6.74 -3.68 5.84
N ARG A 73 -6.63 -4.98 5.59
CA ARG A 73 -6.23 -5.94 6.62
C ARG A 73 -4.78 -5.72 7.04
N ALA A 74 -3.92 -5.40 6.08
CA ALA A 74 -2.52 -5.07 6.38
C ALA A 74 -2.42 -3.82 7.23
N GLU A 75 -3.22 -2.81 6.94
CA GLU A 75 -3.26 -1.57 7.74
C GLU A 75 -3.58 -1.89 9.19
N THR A 76 -4.62 -2.70 9.41
CA THR A 76 -5.01 -3.09 10.77
C THR A 76 -3.88 -3.83 11.48
N TYR A 77 -3.25 -4.76 10.78
CA TYR A 77 -2.14 -5.53 11.35
C TYR A 77 -0.97 -4.62 11.76
N LEU A 78 -0.57 -3.73 10.86
CA LEU A 78 0.58 -2.86 11.11
C LEU A 78 0.32 -1.88 12.25
N LYS A 79 -0.89 -1.35 12.34
CA LYS A 79 -1.27 -0.50 13.47
C LYS A 79 -1.21 -1.28 14.77
N GLY A 80 -1.58 -2.56 14.75
CA GLY A 80 -1.44 -3.43 15.91
C GLY A 80 0.01 -3.69 16.29
N GLU A 81 0.94 -3.54 15.34
CA GLU A 81 2.37 -3.67 15.55
C GLU A 81 3.03 -2.31 15.82
N ASP A 82 2.22 -1.33 16.23
CA ASP A 82 2.66 0.00 16.68
C ASP A 82 3.14 0.95 15.59
N TYR A 83 2.93 0.61 14.32
CA TYR A 83 3.16 1.59 13.26
C TYR A 83 2.05 2.64 13.34
N VAL A 84 2.44 3.92 13.40
CA VAL A 84 1.48 4.99 13.69
C VAL A 84 1.06 5.78 12.46
N ASN A 85 1.66 5.51 11.31
CA ASN A 85 1.43 6.33 10.12
C ASN A 85 1.19 5.45 8.91
N VAL A 86 0.12 4.66 8.95
CA VAL A 86 -0.22 3.66 7.93
C VAL A 86 -1.54 4.04 7.30
N LYS A 87 -1.60 4.00 5.98
CA LYS A 87 -2.80 4.38 5.25
C LYS A 87 -3.06 3.41 4.10
N ASN A 88 -4.24 2.80 4.09
CA ASN A 88 -4.72 2.03 2.95
C ASN A 88 -5.23 3.00 1.89
N ILE A 89 -4.65 2.99 0.69
CA ILE A 89 -5.05 3.91 -0.37
C ILE A 89 -5.92 3.25 -1.44
N GLY A 90 -6.27 1.98 -1.28
CA GLY A 90 -7.25 1.34 -2.15
C GLY A 90 -6.66 0.30 -3.07
N GLY A 91 -7.15 0.23 -4.29
CA GLY A 91 -6.82 -0.83 -5.20
C GLY A 91 -6.26 -0.38 -6.53
N ILE A 92 -5.30 -1.15 -7.05
CA ILE A 92 -4.70 -0.88 -8.34
C ILE A 92 -5.72 -0.98 -9.48
N ASN A 93 -6.83 -1.68 -9.25
CA ASN A 93 -7.89 -1.78 -10.27
C ASN A 93 -8.51 -0.43 -10.63
N SER A 94 -8.31 0.59 -9.80
CA SER A 94 -8.79 1.96 -10.07
C SER A 94 -7.65 2.90 -10.45
N TYR A 95 -6.45 2.38 -10.54
CA TYR A 95 -5.27 3.18 -10.84
C TYR A 95 -5.24 3.61 -12.31
N LYS A 96 -4.86 4.86 -12.54
CA LYS A 96 -4.82 5.44 -13.90
C LYS A 96 -3.44 6.00 -14.21
N GLY A 97 -2.43 5.21 -14.08
CA GLY A 97 -1.08 5.66 -14.35
C GLY A 97 -0.25 4.57 -14.98
N GLU A 98 1.05 4.81 -15.04
CA GLU A 98 1.97 3.85 -15.62
C GLU A 98 2.14 2.64 -14.71
N ILE A 99 2.41 1.51 -15.36
CA ILE A 99 2.65 0.23 -14.68
C ILE A 99 4.08 -0.19 -14.96
N GLU A 100 4.74 -0.66 -13.93
CA GLU A 100 6.09 -1.21 -13.99
C GLU A 100 6.02 -2.73 -13.89
N LYS A 101 6.89 -3.41 -14.59
CA LYS A 101 6.95 -4.88 -14.49
C LYS A 101 8.33 -5.35 -14.08
#